data_ea60f75e83c7824a01838551ec820e8a
#
_entry.id   ea60f75e83c7824a01838551ec820e8a
#
_cell.length_a   1.000
_cell.length_b   1.000
_cell.length_c   1.000
_cell.angle_alpha   90.00
_cell.angle_beta   90.00
_cell.angle_gamma   90.00
#
_symmetry.space_group_name_H-M   'P 1'
#
loop_
_entity.id
_entity.type
_entity.pdbx_description
1 polymer ?
#
loop_
_entity_poly.entity_id
_entity_poly.type
_entity_poly.pdbx_seq_one_letter_code
_entity_poly.pdbx_strand_id
1 'polypeptide(L)'
;MEGHRVGIEKIREIIQVCSDLGIRILTIYAFSCQNWKRPSWEVSFLMSRFEAYLNKEIDEMNKKGIRFQVIGRRESLSASIQKKIRRAMSLTRGNEDFIFNLALNYGGQEEILDAVKEIAQEVKKGDLSPEEIDLTLFKRYLYTDDLPYPDLLIRTGGEYRVSNFLLWQIAYTEFWVTPIFWPDFGKKEFIEALEDYAHRERRFGGIRED
;
A
#
# COMPACT_ATOMS: atom_id res chain seq x y z
N MET A 1 1.04 9.39 21.15
CA MET A 1 0.50 8.02 21.32
C MET A 1 -0.97 7.91 20.94
N GLU A 2 -1.78 8.90 21.25
CA GLU A 2 -3.21 8.92 20.91
C GLU A 2 -3.46 8.94 19.39
N GLY A 3 -2.73 9.75 18.64
CA GLY A 3 -2.85 9.81 17.19
C GLY A 3 -2.64 8.49 16.45
N HIS A 4 -1.77 7.60 16.95
CA HIS A 4 -1.60 6.28 16.33
C HIS A 4 -2.76 5.33 16.61
N ARG A 5 -3.43 5.44 17.77
CA ARG A 5 -4.63 4.65 18.07
C ARG A 5 -5.79 5.10 17.19
N VAL A 6 -6.01 6.39 17.12
CA VAL A 6 -7.05 6.99 16.27
C VAL A 6 -6.78 6.67 14.78
N GLY A 7 -5.52 6.72 14.34
CA GLY A 7 -5.14 6.39 12.96
C GLY A 7 -5.51 4.97 12.53
N ILE A 8 -5.50 3.99 13.44
CA ILE A 8 -5.94 2.61 13.16
C ILE A 8 -7.47 2.54 13.01
N GLU A 9 -8.22 3.27 13.84
CA GLU A 9 -9.68 3.34 13.74
C GLU A 9 -10.12 3.97 12.42
N LYS A 10 -9.35 4.96 11.92
CA LYS A 10 -9.57 5.57 10.61
C LYS A 10 -9.40 4.60 9.45
N ILE A 11 -8.48 3.63 9.55
CA ILE A 11 -8.36 2.58 8.52
C ILE A 11 -9.69 1.87 8.32
N ARG A 12 -10.38 1.49 9.39
CA ARG A 12 -11.69 0.83 9.30
C ARG A 12 -12.75 1.71 8.63
N GLU A 13 -12.80 2.99 9.03
CA GLU A 13 -13.72 3.96 8.46
C GLU A 13 -13.52 4.07 6.95
N ILE A 14 -12.28 4.24 6.50
CA ILE A 14 -11.95 4.39 5.09
C ILE A 14 -12.19 3.08 4.31
N ILE A 15 -11.87 1.92 4.86
CA ILE A 15 -12.19 0.62 4.25
C ILE A 15 -13.71 0.50 4.03
N GLN A 16 -14.52 0.88 5.03
CA GLN A 16 -15.98 0.83 4.89
C GLN A 16 -16.47 1.78 3.79
N VAL A 17 -15.95 3.01 3.76
CA VAL A 17 -16.29 3.98 2.70
C VAL A 17 -15.88 3.46 1.32
N CYS A 18 -14.70 2.87 1.18
CA CYS A 18 -14.27 2.25 -0.08
C CYS A 18 -15.24 1.15 -0.54
N SER A 19 -15.62 0.27 0.39
CA SER A 19 -16.58 -0.81 0.09
C SER A 19 -17.95 -0.26 -0.34
N ASP A 20 -18.48 0.74 0.38
CA ASP A 20 -19.77 1.38 0.09
C ASP A 20 -19.79 2.07 -1.29
N LEU A 21 -18.64 2.57 -1.74
CA LEU A 21 -18.47 3.27 -3.02
C LEU A 21 -18.00 2.36 -4.17
N GLY A 22 -17.82 1.07 -3.93
CA GLY A 22 -17.35 0.12 -4.95
C GLY A 22 -15.88 0.27 -5.33
N ILE A 23 -15.08 0.96 -4.51
CA ILE A 23 -13.61 1.00 -4.66
C ILE A 23 -13.09 -0.37 -4.26
N ARG A 24 -12.29 -0.99 -5.13
CA ARG A 24 -11.89 -2.39 -4.95
C ARG A 24 -10.56 -2.58 -4.23
N ILE A 25 -9.69 -1.57 -4.25
CA ILE A 25 -8.32 -1.69 -3.72
C ILE A 25 -7.96 -0.43 -2.93
N LEU A 26 -7.49 -0.63 -1.70
CA LEU A 26 -6.93 0.42 -0.86
C LEU A 26 -5.53 0.01 -0.42
N THR A 27 -4.53 0.83 -0.74
CA THR A 27 -3.16 0.67 -0.21
C THR A 27 -2.86 1.75 0.82
N ILE A 28 -2.45 1.34 2.00
CA ILE A 28 -2.06 2.27 3.08
C ILE A 28 -0.58 2.13 3.41
N TYR A 29 0.14 3.27 3.49
CA TYR A 29 1.52 3.33 3.92
C TYR A 29 1.62 3.35 5.45
N ALA A 30 1.78 2.18 6.06
CA ALA A 30 1.77 2.06 7.52
C ALA A 30 3.14 2.28 8.15
N PHE A 31 4.23 1.80 7.52
CA PHE A 31 5.59 1.91 8.05
C PHE A 31 6.61 1.83 6.93
N SER A 32 7.42 2.89 6.78
CA SER A 32 8.49 2.92 5.77
C SER A 32 9.79 2.28 6.28
N CYS A 33 10.65 1.83 5.34
CA CYS A 33 12.01 1.39 5.67
C CYS A 33 12.81 2.47 6.42
N GLN A 34 12.56 3.74 6.17
CA GLN A 34 13.23 4.86 6.82
C GLN A 34 12.78 5.05 8.27
N ASN A 35 11.60 4.55 8.65
CA ASN A 35 11.07 4.70 10.01
C ASN A 35 11.85 3.87 11.06
N TRP A 36 12.66 2.91 10.65
CA TRP A 36 13.58 2.22 11.57
C TRP A 36 14.61 3.15 12.23
N LYS A 37 14.86 4.35 11.66
CA LYS A 37 15.72 5.39 12.24
C LYS A 37 15.07 6.14 13.41
N ARG A 38 13.78 5.91 13.67
CA ARG A 38 13.06 6.50 14.81
C ARG A 38 13.54 5.87 16.14
N PRO A 39 13.28 6.53 17.27
CA PRO A 39 13.58 5.96 18.58
C PRO A 39 13.02 4.54 18.72
N SER A 40 13.78 3.63 19.29
CA SER A 40 13.41 2.21 19.41
C SER A 40 12.09 1.96 20.14
N TRP A 41 11.77 2.78 21.13
CA TRP A 41 10.51 2.71 21.85
C TRP A 41 9.31 3.02 20.95
N GLU A 42 9.45 3.98 20.02
CA GLU A 42 8.39 4.35 19.06
C GLU A 42 8.19 3.21 18.06
N VAL A 43 9.26 2.67 17.51
CA VAL A 43 9.21 1.53 16.58
C VAL A 43 8.55 0.32 17.26
N SER A 44 8.98 -0.03 18.48
CA SER A 44 8.40 -1.15 19.24
C SER A 44 6.91 -0.93 19.51
N PHE A 45 6.53 0.28 19.84
CA PHE A 45 5.13 0.64 20.05
C PHE A 45 4.30 0.45 18.75
N LEU A 46 4.78 0.96 17.61
CA LEU A 46 4.09 0.82 16.33
C LEU A 46 3.94 -0.65 15.93
N MET A 47 5.00 -1.46 16.07
CA MET A 47 4.95 -2.89 15.77
C MET A 47 3.99 -3.65 16.69
N SER A 48 3.96 -3.33 17.98
CA SER A 48 2.98 -3.95 18.90
C SER A 48 1.53 -3.60 18.56
N ARG A 49 1.27 -2.35 18.12
CA ARG A 49 -0.05 -1.93 17.65
C ARG A 49 -0.48 -2.65 16.38
N PHE A 50 0.45 -2.81 15.45
CA PHE A 50 0.20 -3.58 14.24
C PHE A 50 -0.13 -5.05 14.56
N GLU A 51 0.61 -5.69 15.47
CA GLU A 51 0.27 -7.04 15.91
C GLU A 51 -1.11 -7.14 16.56
N ALA A 52 -1.46 -6.19 17.42
CA ALA A 52 -2.78 -6.13 18.06
C ALA A 52 -3.91 -5.93 17.01
N TYR A 53 -3.65 -5.09 16.00
CA TYR A 53 -4.57 -4.87 14.90
C TYR A 53 -4.85 -6.16 14.12
N LEU A 54 -3.80 -6.87 13.70
CA LEU A 54 -3.97 -8.15 12.99
C LEU A 54 -4.77 -9.16 13.81
N ASN A 55 -4.48 -9.29 15.12
CA ASN A 55 -5.20 -10.22 15.98
C ASN A 55 -6.69 -9.89 16.10
N LYS A 56 -7.02 -8.61 16.06
CA LYS A 56 -8.41 -8.14 16.29
C LYS A 56 -9.25 -8.14 15.00
N GLU A 57 -8.62 -7.75 13.87
CA GLU A 57 -9.37 -7.41 12.65
C GLU A 57 -9.44 -8.54 11.63
N ILE A 58 -8.52 -9.50 11.67
CA ILE A 58 -8.38 -10.43 10.55
C ILE A 58 -9.62 -11.32 10.34
N ASP A 59 -10.21 -11.79 11.43
CA ASP A 59 -11.40 -12.65 11.34
C ASP A 59 -12.63 -11.86 10.80
N GLU A 60 -12.73 -10.58 11.17
CA GLU A 60 -13.77 -9.69 10.68
C GLU A 60 -13.57 -9.32 9.20
N MET A 61 -12.32 -9.05 8.81
CA MET A 61 -11.96 -8.83 7.40
C MET A 61 -12.34 -10.03 6.54
N ASN A 62 -12.02 -11.24 7.01
CA ASN A 62 -12.38 -12.46 6.30
C ASN A 62 -13.89 -12.61 6.12
N LYS A 63 -14.68 -12.35 7.16
CA LYS A 63 -16.15 -12.39 7.09
C LYS A 63 -16.74 -11.36 6.12
N LYS A 64 -16.06 -10.22 5.95
CA LYS A 64 -16.47 -9.13 5.05
C LYS A 64 -15.95 -9.29 3.62
N GLY A 65 -15.39 -10.43 3.24
CA GLY A 65 -14.87 -10.66 1.90
C GLY A 65 -13.61 -9.81 1.57
N ILE A 66 -12.91 -9.29 2.60
CA ILE A 66 -11.71 -8.47 2.42
C ILE A 66 -10.49 -9.36 2.29
N ARG A 67 -9.77 -9.28 1.17
CA ARG A 67 -8.45 -9.87 0.97
C ARG A 67 -7.40 -8.95 1.57
N PHE A 68 -6.68 -9.44 2.58
CA PHE A 68 -5.59 -8.72 3.22
C PHE A 68 -4.24 -9.06 2.58
N GLN A 69 -3.49 -8.04 2.20
CA GLN A 69 -2.13 -8.17 1.65
C GLN A 69 -1.15 -7.27 2.40
N VAL A 70 0.12 -7.67 2.40
CA VAL A 70 1.22 -6.86 2.93
C VAL A 70 2.34 -6.81 1.91
N ILE A 71 2.74 -5.61 1.52
CA ILE A 71 3.91 -5.35 0.69
C ILE A 71 5.06 -4.75 1.51
N GLY A 72 6.29 -4.99 1.07
CA GLY A 72 7.52 -4.55 1.72
C GLY A 72 8.37 -5.72 2.22
N ARG A 73 9.51 -5.41 2.82
CA ARG A 73 10.52 -6.38 3.30
C ARG A 73 10.09 -7.06 4.60
N ARG A 74 9.23 -8.08 4.48
CA ARG A 74 8.64 -8.80 5.62
C ARG A 74 9.66 -9.62 6.41
N GLU A 75 10.71 -10.07 5.76
CA GLU A 75 11.75 -10.96 6.32
C GLU A 75 12.53 -10.30 7.47
N SER A 76 12.64 -8.97 7.47
CA SER A 76 13.31 -8.21 8.53
C SER A 76 12.38 -7.86 9.73
N LEU A 77 11.11 -8.25 9.66
CA LEU A 77 10.18 -8.12 10.80
C LEU A 77 10.39 -9.26 11.80
N SER A 78 9.92 -9.09 13.04
CA SER A 78 9.98 -10.16 14.05
C SER A 78 9.24 -11.41 13.58
N ALA A 79 9.71 -12.59 13.99
CA ALA A 79 9.09 -13.87 13.64
C ALA A 79 7.60 -13.94 14.03
N SER A 80 7.22 -13.29 15.13
CA SER A 80 5.83 -13.18 15.58
C SER A 80 4.99 -12.42 14.57
N ILE A 81 5.43 -11.24 14.13
CA ILE A 81 4.74 -10.43 13.12
C ILE A 81 4.64 -11.17 11.79
N GLN A 82 5.74 -11.77 11.33
CA GLN A 82 5.74 -12.56 10.09
C GLN A 82 4.72 -13.71 10.14
N LYS A 83 4.64 -14.45 11.25
CA LYS A 83 3.66 -15.53 11.43
C LYS A 83 2.21 -15.00 11.32
N LYS A 84 1.92 -13.87 11.94
CA LYS A 84 0.58 -13.26 11.91
C LYS A 84 0.22 -12.74 10.53
N ILE A 85 1.16 -12.11 9.83
CA ILE A 85 0.96 -11.67 8.43
C ILE A 85 0.66 -12.88 7.55
N ARG A 86 1.47 -13.93 7.60
CA ARG A 86 1.24 -15.15 6.80
C ARG A 86 -0.14 -15.76 7.08
N ARG A 87 -0.54 -15.85 8.37
CA ARG A 87 -1.87 -16.36 8.75
C ARG A 87 -2.97 -15.48 8.15
N ALA A 88 -2.85 -14.16 8.30
CA ALA A 88 -3.84 -13.19 7.82
C ALA A 88 -4.03 -13.27 6.30
N MET A 89 -2.92 -13.25 5.55
CA MET A 89 -2.94 -13.36 4.10
C MET A 89 -3.49 -14.71 3.63
N SER A 90 -3.12 -15.81 4.30
CA SER A 90 -3.62 -17.15 3.97
C SER A 90 -5.13 -17.27 4.24
N LEU A 91 -5.61 -16.77 5.38
CA LEU A 91 -7.02 -16.84 5.76
C LEU A 91 -7.92 -16.08 4.79
N THR A 92 -7.46 -14.94 4.28
CA THR A 92 -8.25 -14.04 3.43
C THR A 92 -7.96 -14.20 1.93
N ARG A 93 -7.10 -15.16 1.53
CA ARG A 93 -6.63 -15.31 0.15
C ARG A 93 -7.76 -15.50 -0.88
N GLY A 94 -8.83 -16.18 -0.48
CA GLY A 94 -9.98 -16.47 -1.35
C GLY A 94 -10.99 -15.34 -1.47
N ASN A 95 -10.78 -14.21 -0.77
CA ASN A 95 -11.69 -13.09 -0.82
C ASN A 95 -11.39 -12.21 -2.04
N GLU A 96 -12.43 -11.72 -2.71
CA GLU A 96 -12.31 -10.99 -3.98
C GLU A 96 -13.05 -9.64 -3.98
N ASP A 97 -13.87 -9.37 -2.97
CA ASP A 97 -14.73 -8.19 -2.94
C ASP A 97 -13.93 -6.91 -2.78
N PHE A 98 -12.91 -6.94 -1.91
CA PHE A 98 -12.07 -5.79 -1.61
C PHE A 98 -10.66 -6.23 -1.23
N ILE A 99 -9.64 -5.54 -1.74
CA ILE A 99 -8.24 -5.77 -1.40
C ILE A 99 -7.74 -4.65 -0.48
N PHE A 100 -7.42 -5.00 0.76
CA PHE A 100 -6.71 -4.12 1.67
C PHE A 100 -5.21 -4.45 1.66
N ASN A 101 -4.43 -3.62 0.99
CA ASN A 101 -2.99 -3.75 0.86
C ASN A 101 -2.27 -2.82 1.84
N LEU A 102 -1.40 -3.36 2.70
CA LEU A 102 -0.67 -2.62 3.71
C LEU A 102 0.81 -2.56 3.37
N ALA A 103 1.35 -1.37 3.11
CA ALA A 103 2.78 -1.16 2.94
C ALA A 103 3.46 -1.07 4.31
N LEU A 104 4.15 -2.15 4.71
CA LEU A 104 4.82 -2.32 6.00
C LEU A 104 6.29 -2.64 5.78
N ASN A 105 7.19 -1.88 6.42
CA ASN A 105 8.62 -1.93 6.14
C ASN A 105 8.91 -1.82 4.64
N TYR A 106 8.21 -0.87 4.02
CA TYR A 106 8.18 -0.65 2.59
C TYR A 106 9.01 0.58 2.19
N GLY A 107 9.57 0.54 1.00
CA GLY A 107 10.15 1.67 0.30
C GLY A 107 10.22 1.36 -1.19
N GLY A 108 9.83 2.31 -2.05
CA GLY A 108 9.79 2.10 -3.49
C GLY A 108 11.18 1.92 -4.11
N GLN A 109 12.21 2.59 -3.59
CA GLN A 109 13.59 2.36 -4.03
C GLN A 109 14.07 0.95 -3.66
N GLU A 110 13.72 0.50 -2.45
CA GLU A 110 14.03 -0.83 -1.97
C GLU A 110 13.33 -1.92 -2.79
N GLU A 111 12.05 -1.72 -3.13
CA GLU A 111 11.28 -2.61 -3.99
C GLU A 111 11.90 -2.74 -5.38
N ILE A 112 12.24 -1.60 -6.01
CA ILE A 112 12.91 -1.59 -7.33
C ILE A 112 14.23 -2.33 -7.28
N LEU A 113 15.05 -2.11 -6.24
CA LEU A 113 16.32 -2.81 -6.08
C LEU A 113 16.15 -4.31 -5.87
N ASP A 114 15.12 -4.73 -5.15
CA ASP A 114 14.84 -6.14 -4.93
C ASP A 114 14.39 -6.80 -6.23
N ALA A 115 13.50 -6.16 -7.01
CA ALA A 115 13.11 -6.60 -8.34
C ALA A 115 14.32 -6.75 -9.30
N VAL A 116 15.20 -5.75 -9.35
CA VAL A 116 16.43 -5.79 -10.17
C VAL A 116 17.33 -6.95 -9.78
N LYS A 117 17.47 -7.24 -8.48
CA LYS A 117 18.31 -8.36 -8.01
C LYS A 117 17.72 -9.71 -8.40
N GLU A 118 16.40 -9.88 -8.30
CA GLU A 118 15.72 -11.11 -8.72
C GLU A 118 15.88 -11.34 -10.22
N ILE A 119 15.62 -10.33 -11.04
CA ILE A 119 15.83 -10.40 -12.50
C ILE A 119 17.29 -10.74 -12.84
N ALA A 120 18.26 -10.07 -12.20
CA ALA A 120 19.68 -10.35 -12.44
C ALA A 120 20.07 -11.77 -12.06
N GLN A 121 19.45 -12.37 -11.03
CA GLN A 121 19.68 -13.76 -10.65
C GLN A 121 19.11 -14.73 -11.70
N GLU A 122 17.94 -14.46 -12.26
CA GLU A 122 17.35 -15.29 -13.32
C GLU A 122 18.14 -15.20 -14.61
N VAL A 123 18.58 -14.01 -15.00
CA VAL A 123 19.50 -13.82 -16.14
C VAL A 123 20.80 -14.61 -15.93
N LYS A 124 21.41 -14.54 -14.74
CA LYS A 124 22.62 -15.28 -14.41
C LYS A 124 22.45 -16.80 -14.48
N LYS A 125 21.25 -17.32 -14.15
CA LYS A 125 20.93 -18.76 -14.26
C LYS A 125 20.63 -19.19 -15.70
N GLY A 126 20.38 -18.26 -16.61
CA GLY A 126 19.92 -18.53 -17.97
C GLY A 126 18.42 -18.79 -18.09
N ASP A 127 17.66 -18.50 -17.03
CA ASP A 127 16.20 -18.65 -16.99
C ASP A 127 15.49 -17.45 -17.66
N LEU A 128 16.19 -16.34 -17.87
CA LEU A 128 15.71 -15.12 -18.49
C LEU A 128 16.80 -14.51 -19.39
N SER A 129 16.41 -14.04 -20.60
CA SER A 129 17.30 -13.26 -21.47
C SER A 129 17.14 -11.74 -21.18
N PRO A 130 18.23 -10.94 -21.22
CA PRO A 130 18.14 -9.50 -21.06
C PRO A 130 17.17 -8.82 -22.05
N GLU A 131 17.03 -9.37 -23.26
CA GLU A 131 16.14 -8.87 -24.31
C GLU A 131 14.65 -9.06 -24.00
N GLU A 132 14.32 -9.97 -23.07
CA GLU A 132 12.94 -10.21 -22.60
C GLU A 132 12.51 -9.23 -21.51
N ILE A 133 13.44 -8.40 -20.99
CA ILE A 133 13.16 -7.45 -19.92
C ILE A 133 12.42 -6.24 -20.49
N ASP A 134 11.10 -6.20 -20.25
CA ASP A 134 10.22 -5.08 -20.59
C ASP A 134 9.43 -4.58 -19.36
N LEU A 135 8.57 -3.58 -19.54
CA LEU A 135 7.75 -3.02 -18.46
C LEU A 135 6.78 -4.06 -17.88
N THR A 136 6.28 -4.97 -18.69
CA THR A 136 5.33 -6.01 -18.31
C THR A 136 6.02 -7.07 -17.45
N LEU A 137 7.19 -7.51 -17.87
CA LEU A 137 8.01 -8.42 -17.09
C LEU A 137 8.44 -7.79 -15.79
N PHE A 138 8.99 -6.57 -15.82
CA PHE A 138 9.45 -5.87 -14.61
C PHE A 138 8.35 -5.75 -13.56
N LYS A 139 7.10 -5.46 -13.97
CA LYS A 139 5.94 -5.40 -13.08
C LYS A 139 5.77 -6.68 -12.26
N ARG A 140 6.07 -7.85 -12.81
CA ARG A 140 5.92 -9.16 -12.13
C ARG A 140 6.86 -9.35 -10.95
N TYR A 141 7.96 -8.59 -10.91
CA TYR A 141 8.93 -8.62 -9.80
C TYR A 141 8.67 -7.56 -8.74
N LEU A 142 7.67 -6.69 -8.94
CA LEU A 142 7.26 -5.75 -7.91
C LEU A 142 6.38 -6.44 -6.85
N TYR A 143 6.38 -5.93 -5.63
CA TYR A 143 5.55 -6.45 -4.54
C TYR A 143 4.03 -6.35 -4.81
N THR A 144 3.65 -5.59 -5.85
CA THR A 144 2.28 -5.35 -6.31
C THR A 144 1.98 -6.00 -7.66
N ASP A 145 2.64 -7.11 -8.00
CA ASP A 145 2.54 -7.79 -9.30
C ASP A 145 1.10 -8.14 -9.68
N ASP A 146 0.30 -8.55 -8.72
CA ASP A 146 -1.11 -8.94 -8.88
C ASP A 146 -2.10 -7.77 -8.80
N LEU A 147 -1.62 -6.53 -8.56
CA LEU A 147 -2.46 -5.35 -8.43
C LEU A 147 -2.35 -4.43 -9.66
N PRO A 148 -3.43 -3.72 -10.04
CA PRO A 148 -3.34 -2.62 -10.99
C PRO A 148 -2.55 -1.45 -10.37
N TYR A 149 -2.08 -0.54 -11.22
CA TYR A 149 -1.50 0.71 -10.74
C TYR A 149 -2.59 1.59 -10.10
N PRO A 150 -2.25 2.34 -9.04
CA PRO A 150 -3.23 3.18 -8.36
C PRO A 150 -3.69 4.35 -9.24
N ASP A 151 -4.98 4.66 -9.17
CA ASP A 151 -5.57 5.78 -9.89
C ASP A 151 -5.41 7.10 -9.15
N LEU A 152 -5.52 7.07 -7.82
CA LEU A 152 -5.46 8.22 -6.94
C LEU A 152 -4.51 7.97 -5.75
N LEU A 153 -3.62 8.92 -5.49
CA LEU A 153 -2.80 8.98 -4.29
C LEU A 153 -3.26 10.16 -3.43
N ILE A 154 -3.72 9.85 -2.23
CA ILE A 154 -4.11 10.86 -1.24
C ILE A 154 -2.96 11.07 -0.26
N ARG A 155 -2.47 12.30 -0.16
CA ARG A 155 -1.45 12.70 0.80
C ARG A 155 -2.04 13.61 1.86
N THR A 156 -2.07 13.12 3.10
CA THR A 156 -2.47 13.87 4.30
C THR A 156 -1.29 14.62 4.93
N GLY A 157 -1.57 15.67 5.72
CA GLY A 157 -0.56 16.42 6.46
C GLY A 157 0.12 17.55 5.69
N GLY A 158 -0.42 17.99 4.55
CA GLY A 158 0.02 19.18 3.81
C GLY A 158 1.36 19.08 3.10
N GLU A 159 1.92 17.89 2.95
CA GLU A 159 3.26 17.68 2.42
C GLU A 159 3.22 17.24 0.94
N TYR A 160 3.91 17.96 0.08
CA TYR A 160 3.96 17.74 -1.38
C TYR A 160 5.14 16.81 -1.76
N ARG A 161 5.17 15.60 -1.21
CA ARG A 161 6.18 14.58 -1.52
C ARG A 161 5.59 13.17 -1.34
N VAL A 162 6.06 12.20 -2.09
CA VAL A 162 5.62 10.79 -2.02
C VAL A 162 6.37 9.97 -0.98
N SER A 163 7.46 10.47 -0.44
CA SER A 163 8.25 9.85 0.62
C SER A 163 8.59 8.38 0.38
N ASN A 164 9.09 8.08 -0.82
CA ASN A 164 9.49 6.73 -1.22
C ASN A 164 8.31 5.72 -1.30
N PHE A 165 7.08 6.21 -1.52
CA PHE A 165 5.88 5.36 -1.62
C PHE A 165 5.54 5.04 -3.07
N LEU A 166 5.43 3.74 -3.41
CA LEU A 166 4.98 3.19 -4.70
C LEU A 166 5.60 3.87 -5.94
N LEU A 167 6.92 4.17 -5.91
CA LEU A 167 7.58 5.03 -6.91
C LEU A 167 7.35 4.60 -8.36
N TRP A 168 7.36 3.31 -8.63
CA TRP A 168 7.08 2.77 -9.95
C TRP A 168 5.61 2.86 -10.31
N GLN A 169 4.77 2.45 -9.38
CA GLN A 169 3.33 2.29 -9.62
C GLN A 169 2.59 3.61 -9.80
N ILE A 170 3.10 4.70 -9.21
CA ILE A 170 2.44 6.02 -9.24
C ILE A 170 2.84 6.90 -10.42
N ALA A 171 3.52 6.35 -11.42
CA ALA A 171 4.04 7.12 -12.57
C ALA A 171 2.97 7.96 -13.30
N TYR A 172 1.71 7.49 -13.32
CA TYR A 172 0.56 8.18 -13.93
C TYR A 172 -0.62 8.35 -12.97
N THR A 173 -0.34 8.29 -11.67
CA THR A 173 -1.35 8.42 -10.61
C THR A 173 -1.70 9.88 -10.39
N GLU A 174 -2.96 10.19 -10.23
CA GLU A 174 -3.41 11.52 -9.82
C GLU A 174 -3.13 11.75 -8.32
N PHE A 175 -2.69 12.99 -7.97
CA PHE A 175 -2.40 13.34 -6.58
C PHE A 175 -3.47 14.25 -6.01
N TRP A 176 -3.90 13.95 -4.77
CA TRP A 176 -4.70 14.83 -3.96
C TRP A 176 -4.01 15.07 -2.62
N VAL A 177 -3.75 16.34 -2.27
CA VAL A 177 -3.01 16.73 -1.06
C VAL A 177 -3.92 17.54 -0.15
N THR A 178 -3.98 17.17 1.14
CA THR A 178 -4.75 17.91 2.15
C THR A 178 -3.87 18.25 3.36
N PRO A 179 -4.06 19.43 3.97
CA PRO A 179 -3.38 19.79 5.22
C PRO A 179 -3.85 18.97 6.42
N ILE A 180 -4.99 18.27 6.32
CA ILE A 180 -5.56 17.47 7.39
C ILE A 180 -4.65 16.28 7.68
N PHE A 181 -4.34 16.03 8.96
CA PHE A 181 -3.55 14.89 9.38
C PHE A 181 -4.35 13.59 9.34
N TRP A 182 -3.67 12.46 9.14
CA TRP A 182 -4.31 11.15 9.03
C TRP A 182 -5.30 10.82 10.17
N PRO A 183 -5.04 11.12 11.47
CA PRO A 183 -6.01 10.86 12.52
C PRO A 183 -7.34 11.62 12.38
N ASP A 184 -7.32 12.76 11.72
CA ASP A 184 -8.49 13.63 11.50
C ASP A 184 -9.12 13.43 10.12
N PHE A 185 -8.43 12.70 9.22
CA PHE A 185 -8.90 12.38 7.88
C PHE A 185 -10.00 11.31 7.94
N GLY A 186 -11.20 11.65 7.51
CA GLY A 186 -12.36 10.77 7.57
C GLY A 186 -13.11 10.64 6.25
N LYS A 187 -14.34 10.14 6.36
CA LYS A 187 -15.23 9.93 5.21
C LYS A 187 -15.43 11.20 4.38
N LYS A 188 -15.60 12.35 5.02
CA LYS A 188 -15.85 13.63 4.34
C LYS A 188 -14.69 13.98 3.41
N GLU A 189 -13.48 14.03 3.93
CA GLU A 189 -12.27 14.38 3.19
C GLU A 189 -11.94 13.35 2.11
N PHE A 190 -12.26 12.08 2.38
CA PHE A 190 -12.07 11.01 1.39
C PHE A 190 -13.04 11.19 0.20
N ILE A 191 -14.30 11.53 0.46
CA ILE A 191 -15.27 11.83 -0.61
C ILE A 191 -14.86 13.06 -1.39
N GLU A 192 -14.41 14.15 -0.73
CA GLU A 192 -13.89 15.34 -1.42
C GLU A 192 -12.73 15.00 -2.38
N ALA A 193 -11.82 14.12 -1.96
CA ALA A 193 -10.72 13.65 -2.82
C ALA A 193 -11.23 12.87 -4.04
N LEU A 194 -12.27 12.05 -3.86
CA LEU A 194 -12.87 11.27 -4.97
C LEU A 194 -13.66 12.15 -5.92
N GLU A 195 -14.40 13.13 -5.42
CA GLU A 195 -15.12 14.11 -6.23
C GLU A 195 -14.17 14.95 -7.07
N ASP A 196 -13.07 15.45 -6.47
CA ASP A 196 -12.02 16.15 -7.21
C ASP A 196 -11.41 15.25 -8.30
N TYR A 197 -11.08 14.00 -7.96
CA TYR A 197 -10.56 13.02 -8.92
C TYR A 197 -11.54 12.76 -10.06
N ALA A 198 -12.84 12.62 -9.79
CA ALA A 198 -13.86 12.35 -10.80
C ALA A 198 -14.02 13.47 -11.86
N HIS A 199 -13.61 14.69 -11.52
CA HIS A 199 -13.63 15.84 -12.44
C HIS A 199 -12.35 15.97 -13.27
N ARG A 200 -11.32 15.15 -13.00
CA ARG A 200 -10.04 15.20 -13.72
C ARG A 200 -10.07 14.39 -15.00
N GLU A 201 -9.41 14.91 -16.01
CA GLU A 201 -9.18 14.23 -17.28
C GLU A 201 -7.78 13.61 -17.29
N ARG A 202 -7.71 12.28 -17.38
CA ARG A 202 -6.42 11.56 -17.45
C ARG A 202 -5.98 11.43 -18.91
N ARG A 203 -4.85 11.99 -19.28
CA ARG A 203 -4.36 12.06 -20.65
C ARG A 203 -3.29 11.05 -21.02
N PHE A 204 -2.60 10.46 -20.06
CA PHE A 204 -1.52 9.47 -20.29
C PHE A 204 -0.52 9.87 -21.39
N GLY A 205 -0.21 11.16 -21.49
CA GLY A 205 0.67 11.72 -22.53
C GLY A 205 0.00 12.06 -23.87
N GLY A 206 -1.30 11.84 -24.01
CA GLY A 206 -2.07 12.25 -25.21
C GLY A 206 -2.41 13.73 -25.24
N ILE A 207 -2.72 14.24 -26.45
CA ILE A 207 -3.25 15.59 -26.68
C ILE A 207 -4.76 15.51 -26.95
N ARG A 208 -5.50 16.60 -26.66
CA ARG A 208 -6.88 16.71 -27.16
C ARG A 208 -6.82 16.81 -28.68
N GLU A 209 -7.59 15.99 -29.38
CA GLU A 209 -8.06 16.33 -30.71
C GLU A 209 -9.27 17.27 -30.49
N ASP A 210 -9.12 18.55 -30.89
CA ASP A 210 -10.19 19.56 -30.88
C ASP A 210 -11.26 19.25 -31.90
#